data_5fd0c67e64aecdafff76c0ee48e81838
#
_entry.id   5fd0c67e64aecdafff76c0ee48e81838
#
_cell.length_a   1.000
_cell.length_b   1.000
_cell.length_c   1.000
_cell.angle_alpha   90.00
_cell.angle_beta   90.00
_cell.angle_gamma   90.00
#
_symmetry.space_group_name_H-M   'P 1'
#
loop_
_entity.id
_entity.type
_entity.pdbx_description
1 polymer ?
#
loop_
_entity_poly.entity_id
_entity_poly.type
_entity_poly.pdbx_seq_one_letter_code
_entity_poly.pdbx_strand_id
1 'polypeptide(L)'
;MRKFARLIKTLDSTNKTNLKVESLSNYFLKSSNEDMLWAIALMSHRRPKRPMTTTLLRQWASEESDLPQWLFEESYHIVGDLAETISLLITQDNFSFKISLTDCIKEIISLKDKTDEEKKKYILKRWKGFNNYERFVFNKILTGG
;
A
#
# COMPACT_ATOMS: atom_id res chain seq x y z
N MET A 1 -6.73 7.16 2.84
CA MET A 1 -5.77 6.02 2.98
C MET A 1 -5.55 5.61 4.44
N ARG A 2 -5.30 6.56 5.33
CA ARG A 2 -5.03 6.23 6.75
C ARG A 2 -6.16 5.47 7.44
N LYS A 3 -7.40 5.89 7.23
CA LYS A 3 -8.57 5.19 7.79
C LYS A 3 -8.69 3.77 7.27
N PHE A 4 -8.45 3.57 5.98
CA PHE A 4 -8.48 2.25 5.36
C PHE A 4 -7.35 1.37 5.89
N ALA A 5 -6.15 1.91 6.02
CA ALA A 5 -5.01 1.18 6.59
C ALA A 5 -5.28 0.76 8.04
N ARG A 6 -5.91 1.61 8.84
CA ARG A 6 -6.32 1.26 10.21
C ARG A 6 -7.37 0.15 10.22
N LEU A 7 -8.31 0.19 9.28
CA LEU A 7 -9.30 -0.87 9.14
C LEU A 7 -8.63 -2.21 8.86
N ILE A 8 -7.73 -2.26 7.89
CA ILE A 8 -7.01 -3.50 7.55
C ILE A 8 -6.20 -4.01 8.74
N LYS A 9 -5.50 -3.12 9.45
CA LYS A 9 -4.77 -3.48 10.67
C LYS A 9 -5.68 -4.13 11.70
N THR A 10 -6.84 -3.54 11.95
CA THR A 10 -7.80 -4.04 12.94
C THR A 10 -8.35 -5.39 12.53
N LEU A 11 -8.71 -5.57 11.25
CA LEU A 11 -9.21 -6.84 10.74
C LEU A 11 -8.18 -7.96 10.83
N ASP A 12 -6.91 -7.65 10.61
CA ASP A 12 -5.82 -8.62 10.70
C ASP A 12 -5.43 -8.97 12.13
N SER A 13 -5.72 -8.09 13.10
CA SER A 13 -5.30 -8.25 14.49
C SER A 13 -6.30 -9.02 15.36
N THR A 14 -7.47 -9.36 14.85
CA THR A 14 -8.51 -10.07 15.62
C THR A 14 -9.13 -11.19 14.80
N ASN A 15 -9.53 -12.26 15.49
CA ASN A 15 -10.30 -13.38 14.93
C ASN A 15 -11.79 -13.32 15.31
N LYS A 16 -12.18 -12.32 16.11
CA LYS A 16 -13.56 -12.20 16.60
C LYS A 16 -14.44 -11.56 15.53
N THR A 17 -15.44 -12.30 15.04
CA THR A 17 -16.33 -11.87 13.98
C THR A 17 -17.08 -10.58 14.31
N ASN A 18 -17.57 -10.43 15.54
CA ASN A 18 -18.33 -9.24 15.96
C ASN A 18 -17.44 -7.98 15.96
N LEU A 19 -16.15 -8.08 16.34
CA LEU A 19 -15.22 -6.96 16.27
C LEU A 19 -14.91 -6.58 14.82
N LYS A 20 -14.78 -7.56 13.93
CA LYS A 20 -14.60 -7.31 12.50
C LYS A 20 -15.80 -6.59 11.89
N VAL A 21 -17.01 -7.05 12.19
CA VAL A 21 -18.26 -6.43 11.71
C VAL A 21 -18.37 -5.00 12.22
N GLU A 22 -18.10 -4.77 13.51
CA GLU A 22 -18.13 -3.44 14.10
C GLU A 22 -17.14 -2.48 13.42
N SER A 23 -15.92 -2.93 13.20
CA SER A 23 -14.88 -2.12 12.53
C SER A 23 -15.28 -1.76 11.10
N LEU A 24 -15.82 -2.73 10.35
CA LEU A 24 -16.31 -2.50 8.99
C LEU A 24 -17.47 -1.52 8.97
N SER A 25 -18.44 -1.70 9.87
CA SER A 25 -19.60 -0.81 9.96
C SER A 25 -19.17 0.62 10.29
N ASN A 26 -18.28 0.81 11.24
CA ASN A 26 -17.76 2.13 11.60
C ASN A 26 -17.02 2.79 10.45
N TYR A 27 -16.22 2.02 9.72
CA TYR A 27 -15.50 2.53 8.55
C TYR A 27 -16.50 3.01 7.48
N PHE A 28 -17.49 2.19 7.15
CA PHE A 28 -18.48 2.52 6.13
C PHE A 28 -19.32 3.74 6.50
N LEU A 29 -19.68 3.89 7.76
CA LEU A 29 -20.44 5.06 8.23
C LEU A 29 -19.66 6.36 8.12
N LYS A 30 -18.34 6.32 8.26
CA LYS A 30 -17.47 7.49 8.25
C LYS A 30 -16.84 7.78 6.90
N SER A 31 -16.99 6.87 5.93
CA SER A 31 -16.34 6.98 4.62
C SER A 31 -17.27 7.59 3.59
N SER A 32 -16.69 8.22 2.56
CA SER A 32 -17.44 8.59 1.37
C SER A 32 -17.93 7.33 0.65
N ASN A 33 -18.94 7.47 -0.20
CA ASN A 33 -19.44 6.35 -1.00
C ASN A 33 -18.35 5.76 -1.91
N GLU A 34 -17.52 6.60 -2.50
CA GLU A 34 -16.42 6.13 -3.36
C GLU A 34 -15.39 5.34 -2.56
N ASP A 35 -14.96 5.84 -1.39
CA ASP A 35 -14.02 5.13 -0.52
C ASP A 35 -14.59 3.78 -0.06
N MET A 36 -15.87 3.74 0.27
CA MET A 36 -16.54 2.51 0.65
C MET A 36 -16.53 1.49 -0.49
N LEU A 37 -16.86 1.91 -1.70
CA LEU A 37 -16.87 1.02 -2.87
C LEU A 37 -15.48 0.48 -3.18
N TRP A 38 -14.45 1.32 -3.11
CA TRP A 38 -13.07 0.88 -3.31
C TRP A 38 -12.59 -0.06 -2.21
N ALA A 39 -12.96 0.21 -0.96
CA ALA A 39 -12.62 -0.68 0.15
C ALA A 39 -13.23 -2.07 -0.06
N ILE A 40 -14.49 -2.13 -0.47
CA ILE A 40 -15.17 -3.40 -0.77
C ILE A 40 -14.48 -4.12 -1.93
N ALA A 41 -14.15 -3.39 -3.01
CA ALA A 41 -13.47 -3.97 -4.16
C ALA A 41 -12.12 -4.58 -3.76
N LEU A 42 -11.31 -3.84 -3.00
CA LEU A 42 -10.00 -4.32 -2.56
C LEU A 42 -10.10 -5.53 -1.63
N MET A 43 -11.05 -5.52 -0.70
CA MET A 43 -11.29 -6.66 0.20
C MET A 43 -11.83 -7.88 -0.54
N SER A 44 -12.44 -7.68 -1.71
CA SER A 44 -12.88 -8.76 -2.61
C SER A 44 -11.81 -9.15 -3.63
N HIS A 45 -10.56 -8.74 -3.41
CA HIS A 45 -9.40 -9.00 -4.27
C HIS A 45 -9.51 -8.38 -5.68
N ARG A 46 -10.29 -7.32 -5.82
CA ARG A 46 -10.38 -6.53 -7.06
C ARG A 46 -9.58 -5.26 -6.89
N ARG A 47 -8.50 -5.14 -7.62
CA ARG A 47 -7.59 -4.00 -7.52
C ARG A 47 -7.28 -3.43 -8.91
N PRO A 48 -6.81 -2.18 -8.99
CA PRO A 48 -6.42 -1.63 -10.27
C PRO A 48 -5.24 -2.41 -10.86
N LYS A 49 -5.14 -2.40 -12.19
CA LYS A 49 -4.03 -3.04 -12.88
C LYS A 49 -2.72 -2.38 -12.43
N ARG A 50 -1.71 -3.20 -12.16
CA ARG A 50 -0.40 -2.72 -11.73
C ARG A 50 0.25 -1.89 -12.83
N PRO A 51 0.65 -0.62 -12.54
CA PRO A 51 1.24 0.24 -13.54
C PRO A 51 2.74 -0.01 -13.80
N MET A 52 3.40 -0.84 -12.97
CA MET A 52 4.80 -1.21 -13.13
C MET A 52 5.00 -2.67 -12.71
N THR A 53 6.13 -3.26 -13.08
CA THR A 53 6.46 -4.63 -12.71
C THR A 53 6.91 -4.71 -11.26
N THR A 54 6.80 -5.89 -10.65
CA THR A 54 7.36 -6.13 -9.32
C THR A 54 8.88 -6.06 -9.33
N THR A 55 9.52 -6.36 -10.45
CA THR A 55 10.97 -6.21 -10.62
C THR A 55 11.40 -4.77 -10.41
N LEU A 56 10.68 -3.82 -11.01
CA LEU A 56 10.96 -2.39 -10.81
C LEU A 56 10.72 -1.97 -9.37
N LEU A 57 9.63 -2.41 -8.75
CA LEU A 57 9.35 -2.10 -7.35
C LEU A 57 10.46 -2.59 -6.42
N ARG A 58 10.98 -3.79 -6.65
CA ARG A 58 12.08 -4.36 -5.86
C ARG A 58 13.37 -3.57 -6.06
N GLN A 59 13.66 -3.19 -7.30
CA GLN A 59 14.83 -2.38 -7.61
C GLN A 59 14.76 -1.01 -6.93
N TRP A 60 13.62 -0.33 -7.03
CA TRP A 60 13.44 0.99 -6.41
C TRP A 60 13.53 0.91 -4.88
N ALA A 61 12.96 -0.13 -4.28
CA ALA A 61 13.03 -0.32 -2.84
C ALA A 61 14.46 -0.61 -2.37
N SER A 62 15.21 -1.41 -3.12
CA SER A 62 16.62 -1.67 -2.84
C SER A 62 17.45 -0.38 -2.87
N GLU A 63 17.26 0.43 -3.90
CA GLU A 63 17.95 1.71 -4.04
C GLU A 63 17.59 2.67 -2.90
N GLU A 64 16.32 2.81 -2.59
CA GLU A 64 15.86 3.75 -1.57
C GLU A 64 16.25 3.34 -0.16
N SER A 65 16.28 2.04 0.13
CA SER A 65 16.72 1.53 1.42
C SER A 65 18.24 1.50 1.58
N ASP A 66 18.98 1.87 0.52
CA ASP A 66 20.43 1.85 0.48
C ASP A 66 21.02 0.45 0.76
N LEU A 67 20.32 -0.58 0.30
CA LEU A 67 20.74 -1.96 0.42
C LEU A 67 21.21 -2.48 -0.94
N PRO A 68 22.25 -3.33 -0.97
CA PRO A 68 22.56 -4.08 -2.19
C PRO A 68 21.36 -4.92 -2.64
N GLN A 69 21.18 -5.08 -3.95
CA GLN A 69 20.03 -5.81 -4.49
C GLN A 69 19.93 -7.23 -3.92
N TRP A 70 21.07 -7.94 -3.77
CA TRP A 70 21.05 -9.30 -3.23
C TRP A 70 20.53 -9.35 -1.79
N LEU A 71 20.86 -8.34 -0.97
CA LEU A 71 20.41 -8.29 0.41
C LEU A 71 18.91 -7.99 0.50
N PHE A 72 18.43 -7.11 -0.36
CA PHE A 72 16.99 -6.86 -0.48
C PHE A 72 16.24 -8.16 -0.85
N GLU A 73 16.74 -8.89 -1.85
CA GLU A 73 16.11 -10.14 -2.30
C GLU A 73 16.12 -11.22 -1.19
N GLU A 74 17.20 -11.31 -0.41
CA GLU A 74 17.26 -12.21 0.74
C GLU A 74 16.24 -11.81 1.81
N SER A 75 16.11 -10.51 2.09
CA SER A 75 15.13 -10.00 3.04
C SER A 75 13.70 -10.33 2.59
N TYR A 76 13.41 -10.15 1.31
CA TYR A 76 12.14 -10.53 0.72
C TYR A 76 11.88 -12.04 0.86
N HIS A 77 12.89 -12.85 0.59
CA HIS A 77 12.78 -14.30 0.70
C HIS A 77 12.42 -14.73 2.13
N ILE A 78 13.06 -14.12 3.13
CA ILE A 78 12.82 -14.43 4.55
C ILE A 78 11.44 -13.96 4.99
N VAL A 79 11.04 -12.73 4.65
CA VAL A 79 9.74 -12.17 5.03
C VAL A 79 8.59 -12.88 4.29
N GLY A 80 8.81 -13.21 3.02
CA GLY A 80 7.85 -13.96 2.21
C GLY A 80 6.73 -13.11 1.57
N ASP A 81 6.72 -11.81 1.79
CA ASP A 81 5.72 -10.88 1.25
C ASP A 81 6.41 -9.60 0.81
N LEU A 82 6.26 -9.24 -0.46
CA LEU A 82 6.94 -8.07 -1.03
C LEU A 82 6.44 -6.76 -0.41
N ALA A 83 5.13 -6.62 -0.24
CA ALA A 83 4.54 -5.41 0.32
C ALA A 83 5.04 -5.17 1.75
N GLU A 84 5.10 -6.22 2.55
CA GLU A 84 5.61 -6.15 3.91
C GLU A 84 7.11 -5.83 3.94
N THR A 85 7.90 -6.50 3.10
CA THR A 85 9.34 -6.27 3.02
C THR A 85 9.64 -4.81 2.72
N ILE A 86 9.00 -4.24 1.72
CA ILE A 86 9.18 -2.83 1.35
C ILE A 86 8.78 -1.92 2.51
N SER A 87 7.64 -2.20 3.15
CA SER A 87 7.16 -1.34 4.24
C SER A 87 8.09 -1.34 5.46
N LEU A 88 8.78 -2.46 5.70
CA LEU A 88 9.74 -2.58 6.80
C LEU A 88 11.07 -1.87 6.50
N LEU A 89 11.51 -1.87 5.25
CA LEU A 89 12.83 -1.37 4.87
C LEU A 89 12.84 0.11 4.51
N ILE A 90 11.70 0.69 4.14
CA ILE A 90 11.59 2.11 3.81
C ILE A 90 11.22 2.90 5.08
N THR A 91 11.92 4.00 5.31
CA THR A 91 11.68 4.88 6.45
C THR A 91 10.82 6.06 6.05
N GLN A 92 9.86 6.42 6.91
CA GLN A 92 9.03 7.60 6.69
C GLN A 92 9.85 8.87 6.91
N ASP A 93 9.70 9.85 6.01
CA ASP A 93 10.27 11.18 6.17
C ASP A 93 9.52 11.98 7.24
N ASN A 94 10.02 13.18 7.56
CA ASN A 94 9.45 14.05 8.58
C ASN A 94 8.09 14.64 8.22
N PHE A 95 7.61 14.45 7.00
CA PHE A 95 6.28 14.90 6.59
C PHE A 95 5.31 13.72 6.55
N SER A 96 4.04 14.01 6.80
CA SER A 96 2.95 13.03 6.72
C SER A 96 2.07 13.37 5.53
N PHE A 97 1.86 12.38 4.66
CA PHE A 97 1.03 12.56 3.48
C PHE A 97 -0.39 12.09 3.77
N LYS A 98 -1.37 12.97 3.46
CA LYS A 98 -2.78 12.65 3.65
C LYS A 98 -3.49 12.59 2.31
N ILE A 99 -4.14 11.47 2.03
CA ILE A 99 -4.89 11.26 0.79
C ILE A 99 -6.04 10.30 1.09
N SER A 100 -7.17 10.47 0.40
CA SER A 100 -8.27 9.51 0.48
C SER A 100 -7.90 8.21 -0.25
N LEU A 101 -8.57 7.12 0.10
CA LEU A 101 -8.38 5.85 -0.62
C LEU A 101 -8.71 6.01 -2.10
N THR A 102 -9.81 6.67 -2.42
CA THR A 102 -10.25 6.90 -3.79
C THR A 102 -9.19 7.67 -4.59
N ASP A 103 -8.67 8.76 -4.04
CA ASP A 103 -7.66 9.57 -4.73
C ASP A 103 -6.35 8.80 -4.91
N CYS A 104 -5.97 8.01 -3.92
CA CYS A 104 -4.79 7.15 -4.02
C CYS A 104 -4.92 6.18 -5.19
N ILE A 105 -6.07 5.53 -5.31
CA ILE A 105 -6.33 4.58 -6.41
C ILE A 105 -6.36 5.30 -7.75
N LYS A 106 -6.99 6.47 -7.82
CA LYS A 106 -7.01 7.28 -9.05
C LYS A 106 -5.59 7.66 -9.48
N GLU A 107 -4.72 8.01 -8.54
CA GLU A 107 -3.32 8.30 -8.83
C GLU A 107 -2.59 7.07 -9.37
N ILE A 108 -2.79 5.90 -8.77
CA ILE A 108 -2.19 4.64 -9.24
C ILE A 108 -2.65 4.35 -10.68
N ILE A 109 -3.93 4.49 -10.96
CA ILE A 109 -4.47 4.28 -12.30
C ILE A 109 -3.86 5.26 -13.30
N SER A 110 -3.65 6.50 -12.91
CA SER A 110 -3.09 7.54 -13.77
C SER A 110 -1.64 7.29 -14.17
N LEU A 111 -0.93 6.41 -13.47
CA LEU A 111 0.46 6.09 -13.79
C LEU A 111 0.63 5.24 -15.05
N LYS A 112 -0.44 4.66 -15.56
CA LYS A 112 -0.41 3.74 -16.71
C LYS A 112 0.40 4.28 -17.89
N ASP A 113 0.22 5.55 -18.23
CA ASP A 113 0.83 6.17 -19.40
C ASP A 113 2.07 7.02 -19.06
N LYS A 114 2.58 6.91 -17.83
CA LYS A 114 3.77 7.62 -17.39
C LYS A 114 5.04 6.83 -17.72
N THR A 115 6.18 7.54 -17.77
CA THR A 115 7.49 6.89 -17.92
C THR A 115 7.86 6.16 -16.63
N ASP A 116 8.81 5.22 -16.74
CA ASP A 116 9.30 4.51 -15.55
C ASP A 116 9.92 5.46 -14.53
N GLU A 117 10.57 6.51 -14.98
CA GLU A 117 11.15 7.54 -14.11
C GLU A 117 10.09 8.32 -13.35
N GLU A 118 9.00 8.70 -14.01
CA GLU A 118 7.87 9.38 -13.40
C GLU A 118 7.15 8.47 -12.39
N LYS A 119 6.98 7.19 -12.74
CA LYS A 119 6.40 6.18 -11.85
C LYS A 119 7.25 6.01 -10.60
N LYS A 120 8.56 5.88 -10.77
CA LYS A 120 9.52 5.77 -9.66
C LYS A 120 9.40 6.96 -8.71
N LYS A 121 9.42 8.16 -9.26
CA LYS A 121 9.32 9.39 -8.48
C LYS A 121 8.03 9.44 -7.65
N TYR A 122 6.92 9.06 -8.25
CA TYR A 122 5.64 8.99 -7.56
C TYR A 122 5.67 7.96 -6.42
N ILE A 123 6.12 6.75 -6.70
CA ILE A 123 6.14 5.66 -5.73
C ILE A 123 7.04 6.01 -4.54
N LEU A 124 8.24 6.52 -4.78
CA LEU A 124 9.16 6.91 -3.70
C LEU A 124 8.56 7.99 -2.82
N LYS A 125 7.89 8.96 -3.41
CA LYS A 125 7.24 10.04 -2.65
C LYS A 125 6.13 9.50 -1.74
N ARG A 126 5.34 8.55 -2.22
CA ARG A 126 4.28 7.94 -1.42
C ARG A 126 4.86 7.04 -0.31
N TRP A 127 5.87 6.24 -0.64
CA TRP A 127 6.52 5.40 0.38
C TRP A 127 7.06 6.23 1.55
N LYS A 128 7.68 7.36 1.27
CA LYS A 128 8.26 8.21 2.30
C LYS A 128 7.22 9.03 3.06
N GLY A 129 6.10 9.35 2.44
CA GLY A 129 5.04 10.14 3.05
C GLY A 129 4.04 9.33 3.86
N PHE A 130 4.01 8.02 3.69
CA PHE A 130 3.11 7.13 4.41
C PHE A 130 3.80 6.53 5.65
N ASN A 131 3.01 6.27 6.71
CA ASN A 131 3.49 5.47 7.83
C ASN A 131 3.60 3.98 7.41
N ASN A 132 4.09 3.11 8.30
CA ASN A 132 4.30 1.70 8.00
C ASN A 132 3.04 1.00 7.49
N TYR A 133 1.90 1.23 8.14
CA TYR A 133 0.65 0.56 7.76
C TYR A 133 0.08 1.08 6.44
N GLU A 134 0.11 2.39 6.26
CA GLU A 134 -0.31 2.99 4.99
C GLU A 134 0.56 2.51 3.84
N ARG A 135 1.86 2.43 4.05
CA ARG A 135 2.82 1.92 3.07
C ARG A 135 2.57 0.46 2.75
N PHE A 136 2.33 -0.35 3.76
CA PHE A 136 2.00 -1.77 3.58
C PHE A 136 0.73 -1.94 2.74
N VAL A 137 -0.35 -1.24 3.08
CA VAL A 137 -1.62 -1.32 2.34
C VAL A 137 -1.46 -0.78 0.92
N PHE A 138 -0.75 0.33 0.75
CA PHE A 138 -0.44 0.88 -0.57
C PHE A 138 0.28 -0.15 -1.44
N ASN A 139 1.28 -0.81 -0.89
CA ASN A 139 2.02 -1.85 -1.60
C ASN A 139 1.15 -3.07 -1.91
N LYS A 140 0.23 -3.43 -1.03
CA LYS A 140 -0.73 -4.53 -1.31
C LYS A 140 -1.65 -4.18 -2.48
N ILE A 141 -2.07 -2.94 -2.60
CA ILE A 141 -2.85 -2.49 -3.76
C ILE A 141 -2.03 -2.67 -5.05
N LEU A 142 -0.74 -2.39 -5.00
CA LEU A 142 0.15 -2.53 -6.16
C LEU A 142 0.51 -3.98 -6.48
N THR A 143 0.80 -4.80 -5.48
CA THR A 143 1.35 -6.14 -5.69
C THR A 143 0.29 -7.24 -5.71
N GLY A 144 -0.78 -7.05 -5.00
CA GLY A 144 -1.82 -8.07 -4.77
C GLY A 144 -1.33 -9.15 -3.79
N GLY A 145 -2.21 -9.79 -3.13
CA GLY A 145 -1.82 -10.87 -2.22
C GLY A 145 -2.38 -10.77 -0.85
#